data_147148025e82c9e578a5094908ee632f
#
_entry.id   147148025e82c9e578a5094908ee632f
#
_cell.length_a   1.000
_cell.length_b   1.000
_cell.length_c   1.000
_cell.angle_alpha   90.00
_cell.angle_beta   90.00
_cell.angle_gamma   90.00
#
_symmetry.space_group_name_H-M   'P 1'
#
loop_
_entity.id
_entity.type
_entity.pdbx_description
1 polymer ?
#
loop_
_entity_poly.entity_id
_entity_poly.type
_entity_poly.pdbx_seq_one_letter_code
_entity_poly.pdbx_strand_id
1 'polypeptide(L)'
;RSCALKASDSMSELSVRGTVEVRVPATSANLGPGFDTLGLALSVYDELTVTARAEPGLEIIVEGEGAADVPVDASHLVVSSMAHAFDALGVQMPGLRLVAKNTIPHGRGLGSSGAAVASALRAVQGLLEGQREITDAELLRLATEIEGHPDNVAPALFGGLTIAWTTPEGPQYKKLLVNRGVAPLVFVPGFTLS
;
A
#
# COMPACT_ATOMS: atom_id res chain seq x y z
N ARG A 1 -40.00 33.51 -15.18
CA ARG A 1 -39.73 32.11 -15.63
C ARG A 1 -38.35 31.73 -15.13
N SER A 2 -38.37 30.98 -14.03
CA SER A 2 -37.17 30.42 -13.42
C SER A 2 -36.72 29.19 -14.23
N CYS A 3 -35.50 29.24 -14.75
CA CYS A 3 -34.84 28.12 -15.40
C CYS A 3 -34.05 27.37 -14.33
N ALA A 4 -34.63 26.31 -13.82
CA ALA A 4 -33.91 25.39 -12.95
C ALA A 4 -33.02 24.47 -13.81
N LEU A 5 -31.72 24.70 -13.79
CA LEU A 5 -30.74 23.77 -14.31
C LEU A 5 -30.76 22.50 -13.44
N LYS A 6 -31.27 21.41 -13.99
CA LYS A 6 -31.07 20.07 -13.45
C LYS A 6 -29.62 19.64 -13.77
N ALA A 7 -28.74 19.74 -12.80
CA ALA A 7 -27.50 19.01 -12.82
C ALA A 7 -27.82 17.53 -12.50
N SER A 8 -28.02 16.72 -13.53
CA SER A 8 -27.94 15.27 -13.42
C SER A 8 -26.53 14.88 -13.79
N ASP A 9 -25.58 15.05 -12.86
CA ASP A 9 -24.35 14.28 -12.92
C ASP A 9 -24.71 12.84 -12.64
N SER A 10 -24.83 12.05 -13.70
CA SER A 10 -24.77 10.60 -13.60
C SER A 10 -23.34 10.24 -13.23
N MET A 11 -23.06 10.13 -11.93
CA MET A 11 -21.90 9.37 -11.46
C MET A 11 -22.10 7.96 -12.03
N SER A 12 -21.36 7.63 -13.08
CA SER A 12 -21.25 6.25 -13.55
C SER A 12 -20.74 5.45 -12.36
N GLU A 13 -21.54 4.54 -11.81
CA GLU A 13 -21.12 3.64 -10.75
C GLU A 13 -19.86 2.90 -11.23
N LEU A 14 -18.72 3.23 -10.65
CA LEU A 14 -17.46 2.52 -10.89
C LEU A 14 -17.67 1.08 -10.42
N SER A 15 -17.61 0.12 -11.35
CA SER A 15 -17.84 -1.28 -11.07
C SER A 15 -16.51 -1.96 -10.79
N VAL A 16 -16.16 -2.11 -9.52
CA VAL A 16 -14.95 -2.81 -9.11
C VAL A 16 -15.10 -4.30 -9.35
N ARG A 17 -14.28 -4.86 -10.25
CA ARG A 17 -14.33 -6.27 -10.64
C ARG A 17 -12.95 -6.80 -10.94
N GLY A 18 -12.81 -8.15 -10.91
CA GLY A 18 -11.61 -8.85 -11.32
C GLY A 18 -10.71 -9.28 -10.19
N THR A 19 -9.55 -9.77 -10.57
CA THR A 19 -8.49 -10.22 -9.66
C THR A 19 -7.21 -9.48 -9.99
N VAL A 20 -6.51 -9.03 -8.95
CA VAL A 20 -5.24 -8.34 -9.05
C VAL A 20 -4.21 -9.07 -8.19
N GLU A 21 -3.03 -9.25 -8.75
CA GLU A 21 -1.87 -9.79 -8.04
C GLU A 21 -0.85 -8.67 -7.84
N VAL A 22 -0.43 -8.48 -6.62
CA VAL A 22 0.52 -7.43 -6.21
C VAL A 22 1.71 -8.08 -5.53
N ARG A 23 2.90 -7.60 -5.84
CA ARG A 23 4.14 -8.00 -5.18
C ARG A 23 4.86 -6.77 -4.68
N VAL A 24 5.09 -6.69 -3.37
CA VAL A 24 5.71 -5.52 -2.72
C VAL A 24 6.99 -5.91 -1.98
N PRO A 25 8.04 -5.09 -2.04
CA PRO A 25 9.29 -5.36 -1.36
C PRO A 25 9.22 -5.04 0.14
N ALA A 26 10.03 -5.74 0.93
CA ALA A 26 10.47 -5.27 2.23
C ALA A 26 11.23 -3.95 2.09
N THR A 27 11.28 -3.18 3.14
CA THR A 27 12.00 -1.90 3.16
C THR A 27 12.87 -1.76 4.39
N SER A 28 13.95 -1.00 4.26
CA SER A 28 14.72 -0.50 5.38
C SER A 28 14.77 1.02 5.29
N ALA A 29 14.26 1.69 6.31
CA ALA A 29 14.23 3.15 6.37
C ALA A 29 15.18 3.69 7.44
N ASN A 30 15.22 4.99 7.62
CA ASN A 30 16.06 5.66 8.61
C ASN A 30 17.56 5.37 8.44
N LEU A 31 18.02 5.38 7.19
CA LEU A 31 19.38 4.99 6.82
C LEU A 31 20.39 6.05 7.21
N GLY A 32 21.10 5.85 8.35
CA GLY A 32 22.17 6.72 8.81
C GLY A 32 21.72 8.19 8.95
N PRO A 33 22.38 9.14 8.23
CA PRO A 33 22.04 10.56 8.31
C PRO A 33 20.68 10.91 7.67
N GLY A 34 20.04 9.97 7.00
CA GLY A 34 18.72 10.10 6.35
C GLY A 34 17.56 9.66 7.22
N PHE A 35 17.60 9.93 8.53
CA PHE A 35 16.53 9.63 9.47
C PHE A 35 15.22 10.31 9.03
N ASP A 36 14.09 9.58 9.11
CA ASP A 36 12.75 10.00 8.65
C ASP A 36 12.70 10.45 7.17
N THR A 37 13.67 10.05 6.33
CA THR A 37 13.76 10.53 4.95
C THR A 37 14.19 9.45 3.97
N LEU A 38 15.26 8.69 4.28
CA LEU A 38 15.80 7.70 3.38
C LEU A 38 15.18 6.33 3.61
N GLY A 39 14.72 5.72 2.51
CA GLY A 39 14.20 4.36 2.52
C GLY A 39 14.74 3.55 1.33
N LEU A 40 15.01 2.28 1.58
CA LEU A 40 15.54 1.33 0.60
C LEU A 40 14.63 0.12 0.48
N ALA A 41 14.20 -0.19 -0.74
CA ALA A 41 13.52 -1.43 -1.06
C ALA A 41 14.51 -2.60 -1.12
N LEU A 42 14.13 -3.73 -0.55
CA LEU A 42 14.95 -4.94 -0.44
C LEU A 42 14.38 -6.05 -1.35
N SER A 43 15.18 -7.09 -1.63
CA SER A 43 14.79 -8.21 -2.49
C SER A 43 14.06 -9.34 -1.72
N VAL A 44 13.29 -8.99 -0.70
CA VAL A 44 12.34 -9.86 0.00
C VAL A 44 10.96 -9.29 -0.27
N TYR A 45 9.97 -10.12 -0.61
CA TYR A 45 8.70 -9.64 -1.13
C TYR A 45 7.53 -10.36 -0.49
N ASP A 46 6.50 -9.61 -0.13
CA ASP A 46 5.18 -10.17 0.10
C ASP A 46 4.36 -10.17 -1.19
N GLU A 47 3.48 -11.15 -1.33
CA GLU A 47 2.55 -11.29 -2.45
C GLU A 47 1.12 -11.23 -1.93
N LEU A 48 0.29 -10.46 -2.64
CA LEU A 48 -1.12 -10.27 -2.31
C LEU A 48 -1.96 -10.50 -3.57
N THR A 49 -2.89 -11.44 -3.49
CA THR A 49 -3.94 -11.61 -4.50
C THR A 49 -5.25 -11.10 -3.94
N VAL A 50 -5.88 -10.17 -4.64
CA VAL A 50 -7.19 -9.60 -4.28
C VAL A 50 -8.18 -9.86 -5.40
N THR A 51 -9.29 -10.48 -5.05
CA THR A 51 -10.42 -10.70 -5.96
C THR A 51 -11.63 -9.91 -5.47
N ALA A 52 -12.15 -9.03 -6.32
CA ALA A 52 -13.40 -8.33 -6.07
C ALA A 52 -14.60 -9.29 -6.30
N ARG A 53 -15.53 -9.32 -5.35
CA ARG A 53 -16.71 -10.18 -5.37
C ARG A 53 -17.98 -9.35 -5.55
N ALA A 54 -18.94 -9.89 -6.28
CA ALA A 54 -20.25 -9.25 -6.44
C ALA A 54 -21.05 -9.25 -5.12
N GLU A 55 -20.87 -10.28 -4.31
CA GLU A 55 -21.54 -10.40 -3.01
C GLU A 55 -20.72 -9.70 -1.93
N PRO A 56 -21.34 -8.94 -1.02
CA PRO A 56 -20.64 -8.33 0.09
C PRO A 56 -20.01 -9.37 1.03
N GLY A 57 -18.94 -9.00 1.70
CA GLY A 57 -18.25 -9.84 2.67
C GLY A 57 -16.74 -9.87 2.45
N LEU A 58 -16.04 -10.44 3.44
CA LEU A 58 -14.60 -10.59 3.44
C LEU A 58 -14.22 -12.06 3.59
N GLU A 59 -13.28 -12.50 2.78
CA GLU A 59 -12.60 -13.78 2.92
C GLU A 59 -11.10 -13.51 2.91
N ILE A 60 -10.40 -13.83 4.00
CA ILE A 60 -8.99 -13.52 4.18
C ILE A 60 -8.24 -14.80 4.48
N ILE A 61 -7.23 -15.07 3.67
CA ILE A 61 -6.30 -16.20 3.83
C ILE A 61 -4.91 -15.60 3.94
N VAL A 62 -4.20 -15.94 5.03
CA VAL A 62 -2.81 -15.50 5.25
C VAL A 62 -1.93 -16.73 5.36
N GLU A 63 -0.84 -16.72 4.61
CA GLU A 63 0.20 -17.75 4.58
C GLU A 63 1.56 -17.15 4.94
N GLY A 64 2.40 -17.88 5.62
CA GLY A 64 3.77 -17.47 5.98
C GLY A 64 3.85 -16.63 7.26
N GLU A 65 4.63 -15.56 7.23
CA GLU A 65 4.88 -14.70 8.40
C GLU A 65 3.59 -14.07 8.93
N GLY A 66 3.40 -14.17 10.25
CA GLY A 66 2.24 -13.61 10.95
C GLY A 66 0.91 -14.31 10.70
N ALA A 67 0.85 -15.45 9.98
CA ALA A 67 -0.40 -16.12 9.63
C ALA A 67 -1.27 -16.51 10.85
N ALA A 68 -0.65 -16.74 12.01
CA ALA A 68 -1.35 -17.07 13.26
C ALA A 68 -1.71 -15.84 14.11
N ASP A 69 -1.14 -14.67 13.81
CA ASP A 69 -1.17 -13.50 14.69
C ASP A 69 -1.98 -12.34 14.10
N VAL A 70 -2.06 -12.24 12.77
CA VAL A 70 -2.78 -11.14 12.12
C VAL A 70 -4.30 -11.40 12.13
N PRO A 71 -5.12 -10.35 12.34
CA PRO A 71 -6.58 -10.50 12.28
C PRO A 71 -7.04 -10.91 10.87
N VAL A 72 -8.11 -11.71 10.80
CA VAL A 72 -8.73 -12.14 9.53
C VAL A 72 -10.12 -11.52 9.34
N ASP A 73 -10.27 -10.28 9.74
CA ASP A 73 -11.51 -9.49 9.67
C ASP A 73 -11.23 -8.08 9.10
N ALA A 74 -12.17 -7.16 9.25
CA ALA A 74 -12.06 -5.79 8.77
C ALA A 74 -10.89 -4.97 9.40
N SER A 75 -10.35 -5.43 10.52
CA SER A 75 -9.20 -4.80 11.18
C SER A 75 -7.85 -5.22 10.57
N HIS A 76 -7.84 -6.21 9.66
CA HIS A 76 -6.64 -6.57 8.91
C HIS A 76 -6.08 -5.36 8.17
N LEU A 77 -4.79 -5.06 8.34
CA LEU A 77 -4.17 -3.81 7.84
C LEU A 77 -4.37 -3.60 6.33
N VAL A 78 -4.27 -4.67 5.53
CA VAL A 78 -4.56 -4.58 4.08
C VAL A 78 -6.01 -4.18 3.84
N VAL A 79 -6.97 -4.77 4.56
CA VAL A 79 -8.41 -4.47 4.40
C VAL A 79 -8.73 -3.05 4.81
N SER A 80 -8.27 -2.62 5.98
CA SER A 80 -8.48 -1.26 6.47
C SER A 80 -7.83 -0.21 5.56
N SER A 81 -6.65 -0.49 5.01
CA SER A 81 -5.98 0.38 4.03
C SER A 81 -6.74 0.44 2.71
N MET A 82 -7.27 -0.68 2.21
CA MET A 82 -8.14 -0.69 1.02
C MET A 82 -9.42 0.11 1.27
N ALA A 83 -10.07 -0.08 2.43
CA ALA A 83 -11.28 0.66 2.80
C ALA A 83 -11.02 2.17 2.83
N HIS A 84 -9.91 2.61 3.46
CA HIS A 84 -9.47 4.01 3.45
C HIS A 84 -9.29 4.55 2.04
N ALA A 85 -8.63 3.78 1.16
CA ALA A 85 -8.41 4.20 -0.22
C ALA A 85 -9.72 4.30 -1.01
N PHE A 86 -10.61 3.31 -0.92
CA PHE A 86 -11.90 3.35 -1.59
C PHE A 86 -12.75 4.54 -1.13
N ASP A 87 -12.79 4.81 0.18
CA ASP A 87 -13.50 5.96 0.75
C ASP A 87 -12.92 7.29 0.24
N ALA A 88 -11.62 7.48 0.31
CA ALA A 88 -10.94 8.68 -0.19
C ALA A 88 -11.12 8.90 -1.68
N LEU A 89 -11.32 7.83 -2.46
CA LEU A 89 -11.60 7.88 -3.89
C LEU A 89 -13.08 8.06 -4.21
N GLY A 90 -13.97 8.01 -3.21
CA GLY A 90 -15.43 8.09 -3.39
C GLY A 90 -16.01 6.86 -4.10
N VAL A 91 -15.36 5.70 -3.98
CA VAL A 91 -15.78 4.43 -4.61
C VAL A 91 -16.24 3.46 -3.53
N GLN A 92 -17.36 2.81 -3.75
CA GLN A 92 -17.84 1.79 -2.82
C GLN A 92 -16.93 0.55 -2.87
N MET A 93 -16.38 0.14 -1.73
CA MET A 93 -15.59 -1.08 -1.62
C MET A 93 -16.49 -2.30 -1.86
N PRO A 94 -16.13 -3.20 -2.80
CA PRO A 94 -16.90 -4.43 -3.04
C PRO A 94 -16.65 -5.47 -1.95
N GLY A 95 -17.32 -6.61 -2.03
CA GLY A 95 -16.86 -7.80 -1.31
C GLY A 95 -15.47 -8.21 -1.78
N LEU A 96 -14.62 -8.69 -0.89
CA LEU A 96 -13.23 -9.01 -1.19
C LEU A 96 -12.85 -10.43 -0.76
N ARG A 97 -12.08 -11.09 -1.59
CA ARG A 97 -11.29 -12.26 -1.22
C ARG A 97 -9.82 -11.91 -1.34
N LEU A 98 -9.09 -12.03 -0.23
CA LEU A 98 -7.66 -11.76 -0.12
C LEU A 98 -6.90 -13.06 0.16
N VAL A 99 -5.80 -13.25 -0.56
CA VAL A 99 -4.80 -14.28 -0.25
C VAL A 99 -3.46 -13.57 -0.12
N ALA A 100 -2.95 -13.48 1.10
CA ALA A 100 -1.66 -12.87 1.41
C ALA A 100 -0.61 -13.96 1.67
N LYS A 101 0.52 -13.89 0.96
CA LYS A 101 1.70 -14.73 1.18
C LYS A 101 2.83 -13.85 1.70
N ASN A 102 3.01 -13.90 3.01
CA ASN A 102 3.95 -13.05 3.71
C ASN A 102 5.30 -13.76 3.90
N THR A 103 6.36 -13.10 3.48
CA THR A 103 7.74 -13.51 3.70
C THR A 103 8.55 -12.49 4.47
N ILE A 104 8.01 -11.27 4.61
CA ILE A 104 8.64 -10.16 5.34
C ILE A 104 8.42 -10.36 6.84
N PRO A 105 9.51 -10.53 7.64
CA PRO A 105 9.38 -10.72 9.08
C PRO A 105 8.71 -9.54 9.77
N HIS A 106 7.66 -9.83 10.55
CA HIS A 106 6.90 -8.81 11.25
C HIS A 106 7.66 -8.26 12.47
N GLY A 107 7.59 -6.93 12.70
CA GLY A 107 8.18 -6.28 13.87
C GLY A 107 9.69 -6.36 13.94
N ARG A 108 10.41 -6.50 12.82
CA ARG A 108 11.88 -6.64 12.77
C ARG A 108 12.58 -5.55 11.95
N GLY A 109 11.92 -4.41 11.78
CA GLY A 109 12.49 -3.27 11.05
C GLY A 109 12.59 -3.44 9.54
N LEU A 110 11.83 -4.38 8.96
CA LEU A 110 11.81 -4.64 7.51
C LEU A 110 10.59 -4.04 6.79
N GLY A 111 9.88 -3.14 7.45
CA GLY A 111 8.78 -2.37 6.82
C GLY A 111 7.57 -3.23 6.47
N SER A 112 7.25 -4.29 7.24
CA SER A 112 6.09 -5.16 6.97
C SER A 112 4.76 -4.39 6.97
N SER A 113 4.57 -3.39 7.85
CA SER A 113 3.41 -2.51 7.84
C SER A 113 3.32 -1.70 6.55
N GLY A 114 4.40 -0.99 6.19
CA GLY A 114 4.47 -0.22 4.94
C GLY A 114 4.27 -1.09 3.69
N ALA A 115 4.75 -2.34 3.71
CA ALA A 115 4.51 -3.30 2.63
C ALA A 115 3.02 -3.70 2.54
N ALA A 116 2.35 -3.94 3.68
CA ALA A 116 0.92 -4.23 3.72
C ALA A 116 0.08 -3.05 3.18
N VAL A 117 0.39 -1.81 3.61
CA VAL A 117 -0.26 -0.59 3.10
C VAL A 117 -0.01 -0.41 1.60
N ALA A 118 1.24 -0.53 1.15
CA ALA A 118 1.59 -0.41 -0.26
C ALA A 118 0.90 -1.46 -1.13
N SER A 119 0.81 -2.71 -0.66
CA SER A 119 0.12 -3.79 -1.37
C SER A 119 -1.38 -3.52 -1.50
N ALA A 120 -2.02 -3.04 -0.43
CA ALA A 120 -3.43 -2.65 -0.43
C ALA A 120 -3.73 -1.56 -1.46
N LEU A 121 -2.94 -0.49 -1.48
CA LEU A 121 -3.13 0.64 -2.40
C LEU A 121 -2.85 0.26 -3.86
N ARG A 122 -1.83 -0.56 -4.12
CA ARG A 122 -1.58 -1.11 -5.46
C ARG A 122 -2.69 -2.05 -5.93
N ALA A 123 -3.28 -2.83 -5.01
CA ALA A 123 -4.43 -3.66 -5.33
C ALA A 123 -5.65 -2.81 -5.70
N VAL A 124 -5.95 -1.73 -4.95
CA VAL A 124 -7.02 -0.78 -5.30
C VAL A 124 -6.77 -0.14 -6.66
N GLN A 125 -5.53 0.30 -6.92
CA GLN A 125 -5.15 0.86 -8.23
C GLN A 125 -5.42 -0.15 -9.37
N GLY A 126 -5.02 -1.41 -9.21
CA GLY A 126 -5.25 -2.45 -10.21
C GLY A 126 -6.73 -2.80 -10.38
N LEU A 127 -7.52 -2.84 -9.30
CA LEU A 127 -8.97 -3.09 -9.37
C LEU A 127 -9.75 -1.97 -10.07
N LEU A 128 -9.22 -0.76 -10.09
CA LEU A 128 -9.81 0.42 -10.74
C LEU A 128 -9.18 0.74 -12.10
N GLU A 129 -8.24 -0.10 -12.58
CA GLU A 129 -7.57 0.09 -13.86
C GLU A 129 -8.58 0.21 -15.02
N GLY A 130 -8.38 1.18 -15.90
CA GLY A 130 -9.27 1.49 -17.01
C GLY A 130 -10.55 2.24 -16.63
N GLN A 131 -10.86 2.41 -15.34
CA GLN A 131 -12.01 3.18 -14.86
C GLN A 131 -11.61 4.51 -14.21
N ARG A 132 -10.53 4.48 -13.42
CA ARG A 132 -9.94 5.65 -12.76
C ARG A 132 -8.42 5.51 -12.74
N GLU A 133 -7.73 6.53 -13.19
CA GLU A 133 -6.30 6.65 -13.01
C GLU A 133 -6.00 7.10 -11.57
N ILE A 134 -5.13 6.36 -10.89
CA ILE A 134 -4.59 6.72 -9.57
C ILE A 134 -3.11 6.99 -9.76
N THR A 135 -2.72 8.23 -9.55
CA THR A 135 -1.35 8.71 -9.73
C THR A 135 -0.41 8.25 -8.61
N ASP A 136 0.89 8.24 -8.88
CA ASP A 136 1.91 7.96 -7.84
C ASP A 136 1.82 8.95 -6.67
N ALA A 137 1.46 10.21 -6.94
CA ALA A 137 1.26 11.21 -5.88
C ALA A 137 0.04 10.88 -5.00
N GLU A 138 -1.07 10.41 -5.58
CA GLU A 138 -2.23 9.96 -4.81
C GLU A 138 -1.91 8.71 -3.99
N LEU A 139 -1.20 7.74 -4.55
CA LEU A 139 -0.76 6.55 -3.82
C LEU A 139 0.12 6.91 -2.62
N LEU A 140 1.10 7.80 -2.82
CA LEU A 140 1.99 8.24 -1.74
C LEU A 140 1.23 9.01 -0.66
N ARG A 141 0.28 9.86 -1.04
CA ARG A 141 -0.57 10.60 -0.12
C ARG A 141 -1.39 9.65 0.76
N LEU A 142 -2.12 8.73 0.13
CA LEU A 142 -2.94 7.74 0.84
C LEU A 142 -2.10 6.84 1.77
N ALA A 143 -0.93 6.40 1.29
CA ALA A 143 -0.02 5.60 2.10
C ALA A 143 0.51 6.37 3.31
N THR A 144 0.85 7.64 3.12
CA THR A 144 1.36 8.50 4.19
C THR A 144 0.28 8.84 5.22
N GLU A 145 -0.98 9.00 4.80
CA GLU A 145 -2.12 9.20 5.69
C GLU A 145 -2.33 8.01 6.64
N ILE A 146 -2.06 6.79 6.16
CA ILE A 146 -2.22 5.55 6.95
C ILE A 146 -1.00 5.34 7.88
N GLU A 147 0.22 5.46 7.36
CA GLU A 147 1.47 5.17 8.10
C GLU A 147 1.96 6.36 8.95
N GLY A 148 1.54 7.58 8.63
CA GLY A 148 1.96 8.82 9.31
C GLY A 148 3.20 9.47 8.70
N HIS A 149 4.04 8.73 7.99
CA HIS A 149 5.26 9.25 7.35
C HIS A 149 5.61 8.46 6.06
N PRO A 150 6.30 9.11 5.08
CA PRO A 150 6.48 8.52 3.75
C PRO A 150 7.72 7.64 3.57
N ASP A 151 8.66 7.59 4.51
CA ASP A 151 10.00 7.01 4.35
C ASP A 151 10.01 5.49 4.11
N ASN A 152 9.07 4.74 4.71
CA ASN A 152 8.88 3.31 4.49
C ASN A 152 7.97 3.01 3.30
N VAL A 153 6.87 3.76 3.15
CA VAL A 153 5.90 3.48 2.09
C VAL A 153 6.40 3.91 0.71
N ALA A 154 7.23 4.94 0.60
CA ALA A 154 7.79 5.35 -0.68
C ALA A 154 8.65 4.23 -1.34
N PRO A 155 9.63 3.61 -0.67
CA PRO A 155 10.37 2.51 -1.28
C PRO A 155 9.51 1.25 -1.48
N ALA A 156 8.48 1.00 -0.65
CA ALA A 156 7.55 -0.10 -0.85
C ALA A 156 6.70 0.08 -2.12
N LEU A 157 6.21 1.30 -2.38
CA LEU A 157 5.43 1.62 -3.55
C LEU A 157 6.25 1.71 -4.84
N PHE A 158 7.44 2.35 -4.78
CA PHE A 158 8.19 2.74 -5.99
C PHE A 158 9.49 1.98 -6.19
N GLY A 159 9.93 1.23 -5.19
CA GLY A 159 11.17 0.45 -5.23
C GLY A 159 12.45 1.29 -5.21
N GLY A 160 13.58 0.63 -5.03
CA GLY A 160 14.90 1.24 -5.04
C GLY A 160 15.23 2.03 -3.78
N LEU A 161 16.16 2.98 -3.88
CA LEU A 161 16.48 3.95 -2.84
C LEU A 161 15.63 5.20 -3.06
N THR A 162 14.91 5.64 -2.04
CA THR A 162 14.06 6.82 -2.10
C THR A 162 14.45 7.84 -1.04
N ILE A 163 14.35 9.12 -1.39
CA ILE A 163 14.23 10.22 -0.43
C ILE A 163 12.76 10.59 -0.40
N ALA A 164 12.14 10.63 0.77
CA ALA A 164 10.75 11.03 0.93
C ALA A 164 10.64 12.07 2.04
N TRP A 165 9.75 13.04 1.87
CA TRP A 165 9.54 14.14 2.81
C TRP A 165 8.12 14.68 2.70
N THR A 166 7.66 15.43 3.68
CA THR A 166 6.35 16.06 3.68
C THR A 166 6.47 17.57 3.50
N THR A 167 5.65 18.14 2.64
CA THR A 167 5.49 19.58 2.43
C THR A 167 4.07 20.00 2.80
N PRO A 168 3.77 21.33 2.87
CA PRO A 168 2.39 21.80 3.04
C PRO A 168 1.41 21.29 1.95
N GLU A 169 1.91 20.98 0.75
CA GLU A 169 1.15 20.47 -0.38
C GLU A 169 0.98 18.93 -0.33
N GLY A 170 1.64 18.27 0.63
CA GLY A 170 1.59 16.82 0.83
C GLY A 170 2.95 16.12 0.74
N PRO A 171 2.95 14.79 0.85
CA PRO A 171 4.17 14.01 0.77
C PRO A 171 4.77 14.03 -0.62
N GLN A 172 6.09 14.07 -0.66
CA GLN A 172 6.89 14.07 -1.88
C GLN A 172 7.94 12.96 -1.80
N TYR A 173 8.39 12.48 -2.94
CA TYR A 173 9.51 11.56 -3.00
C TYR A 173 10.40 11.78 -4.21
N LYS A 174 11.62 11.29 -4.11
CA LYS A 174 12.56 11.19 -5.22
C LYS A 174 13.26 9.84 -5.17
N LYS A 175 13.21 9.10 -6.27
CA LYS A 175 13.94 7.86 -6.42
C LYS A 175 15.39 8.16 -6.84
N LEU A 176 16.33 7.52 -6.17
CA LEU A 176 17.75 7.65 -6.42
C LEU A 176 18.28 6.41 -7.14
N LEU A 177 19.27 6.61 -7.99
CA LEU A 177 20.01 5.52 -8.60
C LEU A 177 21.14 5.10 -7.65
N VAL A 178 21.08 3.85 -7.19
CA VAL A 178 22.18 3.27 -6.42
C VAL A 178 23.29 2.83 -7.38
N ASN A 179 24.54 3.14 -7.05
CA ASN A 179 25.68 2.67 -7.84
C ASN A 179 25.72 1.14 -7.80
N ARG A 180 25.97 0.49 -8.95
CA ARG A 180 26.01 -0.97 -9.08
C ARG A 180 27.09 -1.65 -8.22
N GLY A 181 28.12 -0.90 -7.79
CA GLY A 181 29.16 -1.39 -6.89
C GLY A 181 28.76 -1.39 -5.40
N VAL A 182 27.55 -0.93 -5.06
CA VAL A 182 27.05 -0.89 -3.67
C VAL A 182 25.99 -1.95 -3.50
N ALA A 183 26.18 -2.83 -2.52
CA ALA A 183 25.19 -3.83 -2.12
C ALA A 183 24.82 -3.60 -0.65
N PRO A 184 23.52 -3.55 -0.30
CA PRO A 184 23.09 -3.48 1.09
C PRO A 184 23.35 -4.82 1.78
N LEU A 185 23.85 -4.77 3.00
CA LEU A 185 23.89 -5.91 3.91
C LEU A 185 22.90 -5.67 5.05
N VAL A 186 21.93 -6.55 5.19
CA VAL A 186 20.85 -6.41 6.17
C VAL A 186 21.02 -7.44 7.28
N PHE A 187 21.04 -6.97 8.52
CA PHE A 187 20.99 -7.81 9.71
C PHE A 187 19.57 -7.79 10.27
N VAL A 188 18.91 -8.95 10.28
CA VAL A 188 17.56 -9.09 10.82
C VAL A 188 17.66 -9.56 12.26
N PRO A 189 17.18 -8.79 13.26
CA PRO A 189 17.23 -9.19 14.65
C PRO A 189 16.37 -10.44 14.90
N GLY A 190 16.80 -11.32 15.81
CA GLY A 190 16.03 -12.48 16.24
C GLY A 190 14.87 -12.16 17.21
N PHE A 191 14.66 -10.88 17.54
CA PHE A 191 13.63 -10.40 18.45
C PHE A 191 12.79 -9.28 17.78
N THR A 192 11.59 -9.08 18.28
CA THR A 192 10.69 -8.02 17.81
C THR A 192 11.16 -6.67 18.30
N LEU A 193 11.16 -5.68 17.40
CA LEU A 193 11.41 -4.27 17.72
C LEU A 193 10.09 -3.64 18.19
N SER A 194 10.15 -2.88 19.27
CA SER A 194 9.03 -2.10 19.84
C SER A 194 9.06 -0.67 19.34
#